data_a74abdbd05ad6268b8883b4824f4e75b
#
_entry.id   a74abdbd05ad6268b8883b4824f4e75b
#
_cell.length_a   1.000
_cell.length_b   1.000
_cell.length_c   1.000
_cell.angle_alpha   90.00
_cell.angle_beta   90.00
_cell.angle_gamma   90.00
#
_symmetry.space_group_name_H-M   'P 1'
#
loop_
_entity.id
_entity.type
_entity.pdbx_description
1 polymer ?
#
loop_
_entity_poly.entity_id
_entity_poly.type
_entity_poly.pdbx_seq_one_letter_code
_entity_poly.pdbx_strand_id
1 'polypeptide(L)'
;MMPLSQHLWRHLLALTGCMILCSCSSTGYSMTSLAEEINATLSSSSREVKVGDIITVSFPFQSEWDHVAQVMEDGTASFSLVGELRVLGMSMQRLNDELTKAYDRARNGQRVDLNASITATGDGEVDANNSLFVIGEVRTPGPIRVNGKRITLVEAISAAGGHLKPTANLGNTILVRRIRGSNEMRSWRLDADVYEWGEHPPIYLQERDVVFVPNTAIDDVNIFVDQWIRQMLPFPIFPISPTTP
;
A
#
# COMPACT_ATOMS: atom_id res chain seq x y z
N MET A 1 35.59 -0.56 75.07
CA MET A 1 34.22 -0.17 74.69
C MET A 1 34.27 0.41 73.29
N MET A 2 34.01 -0.38 72.29
CA MET A 2 33.94 0.06 70.89
C MET A 2 32.47 0.08 70.46
N PRO A 3 32.00 1.08 69.68
CA PRO A 3 30.60 1.17 69.29
C PRO A 3 30.37 0.35 68.00
N LEU A 4 29.54 -0.66 68.15
CA LEU A 4 29.07 -1.58 67.12
C LEU A 4 27.82 -1.02 66.38
N SER A 5 27.90 0.15 65.76
CA SER A 5 26.68 0.72 65.15
C SER A 5 26.82 1.29 63.72
N GLN A 6 28.02 1.29 63.16
CA GLN A 6 28.19 1.90 61.85
C GLN A 6 28.05 0.91 60.62
N HIS A 7 28.11 -0.41 60.86
CA HIS A 7 28.03 -1.37 59.74
C HIS A 7 26.60 -1.80 59.41
N LEU A 8 25.65 -1.65 60.34
CA LEU A 8 24.23 -2.00 60.04
C LEU A 8 23.52 -0.98 59.12
N TRP A 9 23.91 0.27 59.19
CA TRP A 9 23.29 1.31 58.38
C TRP A 9 23.72 1.30 56.91
N ARG A 10 24.90 0.79 56.60
CA ARG A 10 25.40 0.67 55.23
C ARG A 10 24.73 -0.47 54.44
N HIS A 11 24.24 -1.51 55.10
CA HIS A 11 23.54 -2.62 54.50
C HIS A 11 22.03 -2.35 54.32
N LEU A 12 21.45 -1.45 55.13
CA LEU A 12 20.06 -1.05 54.99
C LEU A 12 19.83 -0.09 53.82
N LEU A 13 20.83 0.74 53.47
CA LEU A 13 20.77 1.64 52.30
C LEU A 13 21.04 0.93 50.97
N ALA A 14 21.68 -0.24 50.98
CA ALA A 14 21.91 -1.03 49.79
C ALA A 14 20.70 -1.90 49.38
N LEU A 15 19.79 -2.21 50.31
CA LEU A 15 18.58 -3.00 50.03
C LEU A 15 17.41 -2.17 49.53
N THR A 16 17.41 -0.84 49.77
CA THR A 16 16.32 0.06 49.29
C THR A 16 16.57 0.59 47.90
N GLY A 17 17.76 0.41 47.33
CA GLY A 17 18.10 0.88 45.97
C GLY A 17 17.75 -0.05 44.82
N CYS A 18 17.31 -1.28 45.09
CA CYS A 18 17.10 -2.29 44.06
C CYS A 18 15.61 -2.55 43.71
N MET A 19 14.69 -1.72 44.20
CA MET A 19 13.25 -1.96 44.07
C MET A 19 12.51 -0.95 43.17
N ILE A 20 13.23 -0.14 42.37
CA ILE A 20 12.61 0.79 41.46
C ILE A 20 13.30 0.67 40.11
N LEU A 21 13.00 -0.36 39.33
CA LEU A 21 13.11 -0.40 37.86
C LEU A 21 12.45 -1.69 37.35
N CYS A 22 11.29 -2.07 37.87
CA CYS A 22 10.38 -2.93 37.10
C CYS A 22 9.33 -2.01 36.48
N SER A 23 9.79 -1.14 35.58
CA SER A 23 8.93 -0.50 34.61
C SER A 23 8.47 -1.60 33.66
N CYS A 24 7.29 -2.16 33.92
CA CYS A 24 6.53 -2.86 32.90
C CYS A 24 6.26 -1.85 31.78
N SER A 25 7.18 -1.76 30.84
CA SER A 25 6.85 -1.26 29.52
C SER A 25 5.90 -2.31 28.93
N SER A 26 4.58 -2.11 29.13
CA SER A 26 3.59 -2.65 28.26
C SER A 26 3.96 -2.11 26.87
N THR A 27 4.51 -2.98 26.03
CA THR A 27 4.68 -2.74 24.59
C THR A 27 3.29 -2.72 23.97
N GLY A 28 2.46 -1.77 24.34
CA GLY A 28 1.29 -1.39 23.59
C GLY A 28 1.84 -0.73 22.32
N TYR A 29 1.77 -1.43 21.19
CA TYR A 29 2.00 -0.81 19.89
C TYR A 29 1.06 0.39 19.81
N SER A 30 1.62 1.59 19.83
CA SER A 30 0.87 2.80 19.55
C SER A 30 0.39 2.71 18.10
N MET A 31 -0.86 3.08 17.83
CA MET A 31 -1.39 3.12 16.44
C MET A 31 -0.50 3.98 15.53
N THR A 32 0.17 4.99 16.08
CA THR A 32 1.13 5.83 15.37
C THR A 32 2.35 5.02 14.90
N SER A 33 2.96 4.23 15.77
CA SER A 33 4.11 3.40 15.40
C SER A 33 3.74 2.30 14.41
N LEU A 34 2.53 1.75 14.54
CA LEU A 34 1.99 0.76 13.62
C LEU A 34 1.73 1.35 12.22
N ALA A 35 1.16 2.55 12.16
CA ALA A 35 0.96 3.26 10.91
C ALA A 35 2.30 3.60 10.22
N GLU A 36 3.31 4.02 10.97
CA GLU A 36 4.66 4.26 10.46
C GLU A 36 5.30 2.98 9.92
N GLU A 37 5.21 1.86 10.66
CA GLU A 37 5.70 0.56 10.22
C GLU A 37 5.06 0.14 8.90
N ILE A 38 3.72 0.18 8.81
CA ILE A 38 2.97 -0.20 7.61
C ILE A 38 3.33 0.71 6.44
N ASN A 39 3.37 2.03 6.66
CA ASN A 39 3.69 2.99 5.62
C ASN A 39 5.15 2.85 5.13
N ALA A 40 6.08 2.41 5.99
CA ALA A 40 7.46 2.10 5.60
C ALA A 40 7.55 0.90 4.63
N THR A 41 6.57 0.00 4.62
CA THR A 41 6.50 -1.13 3.68
C THR A 41 5.89 -0.77 2.32
N LEU A 42 5.40 0.48 2.16
CA LEU A 42 4.86 0.92 0.88
C LEU A 42 5.96 0.85 -0.19
N SER A 43 5.68 0.12 -1.24
CA SER A 43 6.54 0.20 -2.41
C SER A 43 6.44 1.61 -2.99
N SER A 44 7.58 2.17 -3.40
CA SER A 44 7.58 3.31 -4.33
C SER A 44 7.00 2.80 -5.65
N SER A 45 5.68 2.76 -5.75
CA SER A 45 5.04 2.36 -6.99
C SER A 45 5.10 3.53 -7.95
N SER A 46 6.19 3.61 -8.69
CA SER A 46 6.05 4.16 -10.02
C SER A 46 5.24 3.11 -10.79
N ARG A 47 3.96 3.37 -11.01
CA ARG A 47 3.11 2.56 -11.86
C ARG A 47 3.85 2.37 -13.20
N GLU A 48 4.02 1.12 -13.60
CA GLU A 48 4.56 0.78 -14.90
C GLU A 48 3.43 0.78 -15.94
N VAL A 49 3.75 1.23 -17.13
CA VAL A 49 2.85 1.22 -18.29
C VAL A 49 2.50 -0.21 -18.65
N LYS A 50 1.22 -0.49 -18.85
CA LYS A 50 0.67 -1.78 -19.28
C LYS A 50 -0.03 -1.68 -20.61
N VAL A 51 -0.23 -2.83 -21.26
CA VAL A 51 -1.08 -2.94 -22.45
C VAL A 51 -2.49 -2.46 -22.11
N GLY A 52 -3.08 -1.70 -23.01
CA GLY A 52 -4.41 -1.11 -22.85
C GLY A 52 -4.44 0.20 -22.06
N ASP A 53 -3.35 0.60 -21.40
CA ASP A 53 -3.31 1.90 -20.72
C ASP A 53 -3.48 3.06 -21.70
N ILE A 54 -4.14 4.10 -21.21
CA ILE A 54 -4.28 5.37 -21.94
C ILE A 54 -3.26 6.35 -21.38
N ILE A 55 -2.38 6.81 -22.25
CA ILE A 55 -1.38 7.83 -21.96
C ILE A 55 -1.89 9.15 -22.49
N THR A 56 -2.09 10.14 -21.60
CA THR A 56 -2.41 11.51 -21.98
C THR A 56 -1.15 12.34 -21.85
N VAL A 57 -0.75 12.97 -22.94
CA VAL A 57 0.39 13.90 -22.99
C VAL A 57 -0.18 15.31 -23.11
N SER A 58 0.20 16.17 -22.19
CA SER A 58 -0.21 17.58 -22.16
C SER A 58 0.99 18.50 -22.29
N PHE A 59 0.81 19.56 -23.06
CA PHE A 59 1.83 20.56 -23.35
C PHE A 59 1.37 21.92 -22.77
N PRO A 60 1.90 22.36 -21.64
CA PRO A 60 1.44 23.56 -20.93
C PRO A 60 1.45 24.85 -21.77
N PHE A 61 2.33 24.90 -22.78
CA PHE A 61 2.49 26.08 -23.65
C PHE A 61 1.99 25.89 -25.08
N GLN A 62 1.60 24.66 -25.46
CA GLN A 62 1.13 24.30 -26.80
C GLN A 62 -0.01 23.27 -26.70
N SER A 63 -1.15 23.67 -26.15
CA SER A 63 -2.30 22.79 -25.94
C SER A 63 -2.85 22.14 -27.22
N GLU A 64 -2.53 22.70 -28.38
CA GLU A 64 -2.86 22.10 -29.69
C GLU A 64 -2.11 20.79 -29.96
N TRP A 65 -1.09 20.47 -29.18
CA TRP A 65 -0.34 19.20 -29.26
C TRP A 65 -0.77 18.19 -28.21
N ASP A 66 -1.68 18.56 -27.32
CA ASP A 66 -2.23 17.62 -26.37
C ASP A 66 -2.74 16.38 -27.10
N HIS A 67 -2.32 15.22 -26.60
CA HIS A 67 -2.57 13.97 -27.29
C HIS A 67 -2.89 12.84 -26.33
N VAL A 68 -3.74 11.93 -26.78
CA VAL A 68 -4.12 10.73 -26.06
C VAL A 68 -3.71 9.52 -26.90
N ALA A 69 -2.88 8.66 -26.33
CA ALA A 69 -2.39 7.45 -26.97
C ALA A 69 -2.77 6.22 -26.13
N GLN A 70 -3.24 5.16 -26.80
CA GLN A 70 -3.46 3.88 -26.16
C GLN A 70 -2.26 2.97 -26.36
N VAL A 71 -1.89 2.23 -25.32
CA VAL A 71 -0.83 1.21 -25.39
C VAL A 71 -1.38 -0.04 -26.06
N MET A 72 -0.81 -0.40 -27.18
CA MET A 72 -1.18 -1.55 -28.00
C MET A 72 -0.66 -2.86 -27.41
N GLU A 73 -1.14 -3.99 -27.92
CA GLU A 73 -0.75 -5.34 -27.44
C GLU A 73 0.75 -5.62 -27.60
N ASP A 74 1.40 -5.02 -28.60
CA ASP A 74 2.84 -5.12 -28.83
C ASP A 74 3.67 -4.27 -27.86
N GLY A 75 3.00 -3.48 -26.99
CA GLY A 75 3.62 -2.60 -26.01
C GLY A 75 4.06 -1.25 -26.54
N THR A 76 3.63 -0.88 -27.75
CA THR A 76 3.86 0.45 -28.34
C THR A 76 2.66 1.37 -28.11
N ALA A 77 2.90 2.68 -28.20
CA ALA A 77 1.86 3.70 -28.28
C ALA A 77 2.26 4.73 -29.33
N SER A 78 1.28 5.23 -30.10
CA SER A 78 1.50 6.19 -31.16
C SER A 78 1.28 7.62 -30.67
N PHE A 79 2.28 8.47 -30.84
CA PHE A 79 2.27 9.86 -30.43
C PHE A 79 2.39 10.80 -31.61
N SER A 80 1.64 11.91 -31.60
CA SER A 80 1.72 12.94 -32.61
C SER A 80 3.16 13.47 -32.73
N LEU A 81 3.64 13.69 -33.95
CA LEU A 81 4.99 14.16 -34.29
C LEU A 81 6.14 13.18 -34.00
N VAL A 82 5.99 12.26 -33.06
CA VAL A 82 7.03 11.31 -32.64
C VAL A 82 6.87 9.95 -33.35
N GLY A 83 5.62 9.55 -33.64
CA GLY A 83 5.31 8.23 -34.15
C GLY A 83 5.16 7.18 -33.05
N GLU A 84 5.48 5.94 -33.36
CA GLU A 84 5.35 4.82 -32.44
C GLU A 84 6.55 4.76 -31.48
N LEU A 85 6.27 4.61 -30.18
CA LEU A 85 7.25 4.45 -29.13
C LEU A 85 6.91 3.23 -28.27
N ARG A 86 7.89 2.37 -28.00
CA ARG A 86 7.70 1.26 -27.08
C ARG A 86 7.69 1.77 -25.64
N VAL A 87 6.56 1.65 -24.98
CA VAL A 87 6.33 2.23 -23.65
C VAL A 87 6.04 1.19 -22.56
N LEU A 88 5.77 -0.04 -22.94
CA LEU A 88 5.42 -1.14 -22.02
C LEU A 88 6.50 -1.34 -20.95
N GLY A 89 6.07 -1.40 -19.68
CA GLY A 89 6.96 -1.59 -18.54
C GLY A 89 7.74 -0.34 -18.11
N MET A 90 7.55 0.80 -18.76
CA MET A 90 8.16 2.05 -18.34
C MET A 90 7.50 2.58 -17.08
N SER A 91 8.29 3.07 -16.14
CA SER A 91 7.79 3.91 -15.04
C SER A 91 7.34 5.28 -15.58
N MET A 92 6.47 5.98 -14.84
CA MET A 92 6.04 7.34 -15.23
C MET A 92 7.20 8.29 -15.47
N GLN A 93 8.22 8.24 -14.62
CA GLN A 93 9.39 9.08 -14.78
C GLN A 93 10.12 8.76 -16.08
N ARG A 94 10.38 7.48 -16.34
CA ARG A 94 11.05 7.05 -17.57
C ARG A 94 10.23 7.38 -18.81
N LEU A 95 8.90 7.24 -18.74
CA LEU A 95 8.00 7.61 -19.83
C LEU A 95 8.09 9.11 -20.14
N ASN A 96 8.04 9.97 -19.13
CA ASN A 96 8.21 11.42 -19.33
C ASN A 96 9.57 11.76 -19.94
N ASP A 97 10.65 11.16 -19.44
CA ASP A 97 12.00 11.40 -19.96
C ASP A 97 12.14 10.97 -21.43
N GLU A 98 11.61 9.80 -21.78
CA GLU A 98 11.68 9.30 -23.15
C GLU A 98 10.80 10.09 -24.11
N LEU A 99 9.59 10.49 -23.68
CA LEU A 99 8.72 11.36 -24.47
C LEU A 99 9.38 12.73 -24.69
N THR A 100 9.91 13.36 -23.64
CA THR A 100 10.61 14.64 -23.77
C THR A 100 11.73 14.55 -24.79
N LYS A 101 12.61 13.53 -24.69
CA LYS A 101 13.69 13.31 -25.67
C LYS A 101 13.17 13.05 -27.09
N ALA A 102 12.05 12.35 -27.23
CA ALA A 102 11.47 12.06 -28.53
C ALA A 102 10.90 13.31 -29.18
N TYR A 103 10.16 14.13 -28.42
CA TYR A 103 9.64 15.41 -28.90
C TYR A 103 10.73 16.44 -29.19
N ASP A 104 11.77 16.54 -28.35
CA ASP A 104 12.93 17.40 -28.63
C ASP A 104 13.62 17.04 -29.96
N ARG A 105 13.77 15.74 -30.24
CA ARG A 105 14.32 15.27 -31.52
C ARG A 105 13.41 15.59 -32.71
N ALA A 106 12.11 15.39 -32.56
CA ALA A 106 11.14 15.69 -33.60
C ALA A 106 11.07 17.19 -33.91
N ARG A 107 11.48 18.04 -32.96
CA ARG A 107 11.49 19.50 -33.06
C ARG A 107 12.88 20.09 -33.33
N ASN A 108 13.79 19.34 -33.89
CA ASN A 108 15.15 19.81 -34.20
C ASN A 108 15.94 20.34 -32.99
N GLY A 109 15.73 19.76 -31.82
CA GLY A 109 16.42 20.12 -30.58
C GLY A 109 15.81 21.32 -29.84
N GLN A 110 14.66 21.79 -30.22
CA GLN A 110 13.90 22.76 -29.41
C GLN A 110 13.30 22.04 -28.21
N ARG A 111 13.66 22.51 -27.01
CA ARG A 111 13.17 21.93 -25.76
C ARG A 111 11.65 22.05 -25.65
N VAL A 112 11.01 20.95 -25.34
CA VAL A 112 9.57 20.85 -25.17
C VAL A 112 9.25 20.49 -23.73
N ASP A 113 8.45 21.30 -23.08
CA ASP A 113 7.91 20.98 -21.77
C ASP A 113 6.61 20.20 -21.94
N LEU A 114 6.58 18.99 -21.43
CA LEU A 114 5.40 18.13 -21.48
C LEU A 114 5.18 17.42 -20.14
N ASN A 115 3.96 17.00 -19.92
CA ASN A 115 3.57 16.15 -18.80
C ASN A 115 2.74 14.98 -19.31
N ALA A 116 3.22 13.77 -19.10
CA ALA A 116 2.46 12.56 -19.39
C ALA A 116 1.76 12.05 -18.13
N SER A 117 0.53 11.59 -18.31
CA SER A 117 -0.24 10.89 -17.28
C SER A 117 -0.79 9.59 -17.84
N ILE A 118 -0.93 8.57 -16.98
CA ILE A 118 -1.48 7.28 -17.37
C ILE A 118 -2.85 7.13 -16.71
N THR A 119 -3.86 6.86 -17.54
CA THR A 119 -5.17 6.44 -17.06
C THR A 119 -5.35 4.96 -17.42
N ALA A 120 -5.70 4.13 -16.42
CA ALA A 120 -6.01 2.74 -16.71
C ALA A 120 -7.24 2.67 -17.61
N THR A 121 -7.18 1.83 -18.63
CA THR A 121 -8.36 1.54 -19.45
C THR A 121 -9.41 0.87 -18.59
N GLY A 122 -10.59 1.47 -18.57
CA GLY A 122 -11.70 1.02 -17.73
C GLY A 122 -12.53 -0.12 -18.33
N ASP A 123 -11.91 -1.05 -19.02
CA ASP A 123 -12.64 -2.20 -19.60
C ASP A 123 -12.98 -3.18 -18.50
N GLY A 124 -14.05 -2.91 -17.77
CA GLY A 124 -14.86 -3.85 -16.95
C GLY A 124 -14.15 -4.93 -16.14
N GLU A 125 -13.03 -5.41 -16.61
CA GLU A 125 -12.27 -6.47 -16.00
C GLU A 125 -11.42 -5.94 -14.82
N VAL A 126 -11.61 -6.57 -13.68
CA VAL A 126 -10.88 -6.23 -12.45
C VAL A 126 -9.44 -6.69 -12.60
N ASP A 127 -8.55 -5.78 -13.01
CA ASP A 127 -7.12 -6.06 -12.93
C ASP A 127 -6.68 -6.11 -11.46
N ALA A 128 -6.45 -7.32 -10.96
CA ALA A 128 -5.93 -7.54 -9.61
C ALA A 128 -4.64 -6.78 -9.34
N ASN A 129 -3.89 -6.42 -10.38
CA ASN A 129 -2.65 -5.66 -10.25
C ASN A 129 -2.87 -4.15 -10.05
N ASN A 130 -4.08 -3.64 -10.32
CA ASN A 130 -4.47 -2.25 -10.13
C ASN A 130 -5.52 -2.08 -9.04
N SER A 131 -5.81 -3.13 -8.29
CA SER A 131 -6.84 -3.15 -7.27
C SER A 131 -6.27 -3.59 -5.94
N LEU A 132 -6.86 -3.12 -4.86
CA LEU A 132 -6.78 -3.74 -3.56
C LEU A 132 -8.13 -4.42 -3.29
N PHE A 133 -8.20 -5.26 -2.27
CA PHE A 133 -9.39 -6.02 -1.94
C PHE A 133 -9.86 -5.64 -0.54
N VAL A 134 -11.15 -5.32 -0.43
CA VAL A 134 -11.81 -5.16 0.88
C VAL A 134 -12.87 -6.24 1.00
N ILE A 135 -12.75 -7.06 2.03
CA ILE A 135 -13.60 -8.24 2.24
C ILE A 135 -14.07 -8.33 3.70
N GLY A 136 -15.02 -9.20 3.96
CA GLY A 136 -15.62 -9.39 5.29
C GLY A 136 -16.87 -8.53 5.50
N GLU A 137 -17.02 -7.97 6.69
CA GLU A 137 -18.21 -7.24 7.14
C GLU A 137 -18.29 -5.81 6.60
N VAL A 138 -18.23 -5.69 5.28
CA VAL A 138 -18.47 -4.44 4.54
C VAL A 138 -19.68 -4.60 3.63
N ARG A 139 -20.27 -3.49 3.21
CA ARG A 139 -21.53 -3.53 2.44
C ARG A 139 -21.34 -4.13 1.05
N THR A 140 -20.22 -3.87 0.41
CA THR A 140 -19.89 -4.35 -0.94
C THR A 140 -18.49 -4.92 -0.94
N PRO A 141 -18.30 -6.18 -0.48
CA PRO A 141 -16.99 -6.83 -0.52
C PRO A 141 -16.50 -6.97 -1.96
N GLY A 142 -15.23 -6.74 -2.20
CA GLY A 142 -14.65 -6.91 -3.52
C GLY A 142 -13.42 -6.06 -3.78
N PRO A 143 -13.00 -6.00 -5.04
CA PRO A 143 -11.87 -5.21 -5.49
C PRO A 143 -12.21 -3.72 -5.54
N ILE A 144 -11.27 -2.90 -5.09
CA ILE A 144 -11.30 -1.44 -5.20
C ILE A 144 -10.15 -1.01 -6.08
N ARG A 145 -10.45 -0.35 -7.18
CA ARG A 145 -9.45 0.16 -8.11
C ARG A 145 -8.71 1.34 -7.50
N VAL A 146 -7.40 1.26 -7.47
CA VAL A 146 -6.55 2.35 -6.95
C VAL A 146 -5.80 3.11 -8.05
N ASN A 147 -5.66 2.51 -9.24
CA ASN A 147 -5.08 3.15 -10.43
C ASN A 147 -3.75 3.88 -10.14
N GLY A 148 -2.88 3.27 -9.34
CA GLY A 148 -1.61 3.86 -8.93
C GLY A 148 -1.72 4.98 -7.89
N LYS A 149 -2.93 5.34 -7.43
CA LYS A 149 -3.12 6.27 -6.32
C LYS A 149 -3.00 5.51 -5.00
N ARG A 150 -2.42 6.16 -4.00
CA ARG A 150 -2.50 5.68 -2.64
C ARG A 150 -3.82 6.13 -2.05
N ILE A 151 -4.56 5.19 -1.47
CA ILE A 151 -5.76 5.49 -0.70
C ILE A 151 -5.54 5.07 0.74
N THR A 152 -6.23 5.71 1.65
CA THR A 152 -6.17 5.35 3.07
C THR A 152 -7.06 4.15 3.37
N LEU A 153 -6.83 3.50 4.50
CA LEU A 153 -7.68 2.40 4.97
C LEU A 153 -9.15 2.83 5.10
N VAL A 154 -9.39 4.04 5.61
CA VAL A 154 -10.74 4.59 5.76
C VAL A 154 -11.41 4.82 4.41
N GLU A 155 -10.67 5.38 3.44
CA GLU A 155 -11.18 5.56 2.07
C GLU A 155 -11.51 4.22 1.41
N ALA A 156 -10.69 3.18 1.63
CA ALA A 156 -10.95 1.85 1.08
C ALA A 156 -12.21 1.21 1.68
N ILE A 157 -12.39 1.26 2.99
CA ILE A 157 -13.60 0.76 3.66
C ILE A 157 -14.82 1.56 3.19
N SER A 158 -14.70 2.88 3.06
CA SER A 158 -15.75 3.75 2.55
C SER A 158 -16.13 3.44 1.10
N ALA A 159 -15.14 3.17 0.24
CA ALA A 159 -15.36 2.77 -1.14
C ALA A 159 -16.05 1.39 -1.26
N ALA A 160 -15.85 0.50 -0.27
CA ALA A 160 -16.60 -0.75 -0.12
C ALA A 160 -18.04 -0.53 0.43
N GLY A 161 -18.52 0.70 0.44
CA GLY A 161 -19.86 1.06 0.95
C GLY A 161 -19.94 1.18 2.47
N GLY A 162 -18.80 1.20 3.15
CA GLY A 162 -18.69 1.23 4.61
C GLY A 162 -18.87 -0.13 5.26
N HIS A 163 -18.62 -0.18 6.56
CA HIS A 163 -18.78 -1.40 7.36
C HIS A 163 -20.25 -1.73 7.65
N LEU A 164 -20.55 -2.98 7.91
CA LEU A 164 -21.87 -3.44 8.34
C LEU A 164 -22.02 -3.21 9.85
N LYS A 165 -22.80 -2.18 10.21
CA LYS A 165 -23.30 -2.02 11.58
C LYS A 165 -24.35 -3.11 11.79
N PRO A 166 -24.44 -3.89 12.74
CA PRO A 166 -23.80 -4.06 14.03
C PRO A 166 -22.80 -5.22 14.08
N THR A 167 -22.42 -5.83 12.97
CA THR A 167 -21.63 -7.06 12.94
C THR A 167 -20.15 -6.84 12.76
N ALA A 168 -19.75 -5.74 12.10
CA ALA A 168 -18.36 -5.45 11.85
C ALA A 168 -17.58 -5.11 13.11
N ASN A 169 -16.44 -5.75 13.30
CA ASN A 169 -15.48 -5.47 14.35
C ASN A 169 -14.28 -4.70 13.78
N LEU A 170 -14.42 -3.38 13.67
CA LEU A 170 -13.40 -2.50 13.10
C LEU A 170 -12.11 -2.49 13.92
N GLY A 171 -12.18 -2.64 15.25
CA GLY A 171 -11.01 -2.70 16.13
C GLY A 171 -10.12 -3.93 15.90
N ASN A 172 -10.56 -4.88 15.06
CA ASN A 172 -9.79 -6.08 14.70
C ASN A 172 -9.64 -6.24 13.18
N THR A 173 -9.67 -5.16 12.43
CA THR A 173 -9.42 -5.17 10.98
C THR A 173 -8.02 -5.72 10.69
N ILE A 174 -7.91 -6.55 9.66
CA ILE A 174 -6.63 -7.15 9.26
C ILE A 174 -6.24 -6.59 7.91
N LEU A 175 -5.01 -6.06 7.84
CA LEU A 175 -4.34 -5.71 6.60
C LEU A 175 -3.32 -6.79 6.25
N VAL A 176 -3.40 -7.31 5.03
CA VAL A 176 -2.42 -8.24 4.48
C VAL A 176 -1.76 -7.58 3.29
N ARG A 177 -0.43 -7.54 3.29
CA ARG A 177 0.41 -6.95 2.24
C ARG A 177 1.53 -7.89 1.84
N ARG A 178 1.76 -7.99 0.55
CA ARG A 178 2.94 -8.63 0.02
C ARG A 178 4.11 -7.65 -0.03
N ILE A 179 5.22 -8.01 0.59
CA ILE A 179 6.43 -7.18 0.59
C ILE A 179 7.12 -7.28 -0.78
N ARG A 180 7.31 -6.14 -1.43
CA ARG A 180 7.93 -6.10 -2.76
C ARG A 180 9.39 -6.57 -2.68
N GLY A 181 9.79 -7.39 -3.64
CA GLY A 181 11.16 -7.93 -3.71
C GLY A 181 11.40 -9.17 -2.85
N SER A 182 10.42 -9.58 -2.06
CA SER A 182 10.41 -10.85 -1.35
C SER A 182 9.10 -11.60 -1.62
N ASN A 183 9.08 -12.89 -1.31
CA ASN A 183 7.85 -13.67 -1.37
C ASN A 183 7.08 -13.61 -0.03
N GLU A 184 7.49 -12.73 0.86
CA GLU A 184 6.97 -12.58 2.21
C GLU A 184 5.63 -11.82 2.18
N MET A 185 4.66 -12.36 2.90
CA MET A 185 3.42 -11.68 3.23
C MET A 185 3.46 -11.27 4.69
N ARG A 186 3.10 -10.03 4.94
CA ARG A 186 2.91 -9.51 6.29
C ARG A 186 1.45 -9.19 6.53
N SER A 187 1.04 -9.44 7.75
CA SER A 187 -0.30 -9.11 8.22
C SER A 187 -0.21 -8.26 9.48
N TRP A 188 -1.10 -7.30 9.58
CA TRP A 188 -1.24 -6.43 10.75
C TRP A 188 -2.69 -6.39 11.19
N ARG A 189 -2.89 -6.43 12.49
CA ARG A 189 -4.19 -6.16 13.11
C ARG A 189 -4.27 -4.66 13.39
N LEU A 190 -5.32 -4.04 12.92
CA LEU A 190 -5.54 -2.61 12.94
C LEU A 190 -6.85 -2.30 13.64
N ASP A 191 -6.86 -1.20 14.38
CA ASP A 191 -8.11 -0.57 14.78
C ASP A 191 -8.54 0.40 13.67
N ALA A 192 -9.59 0.04 12.94
CA ALA A 192 -10.17 0.84 11.87
C ALA A 192 -11.41 1.62 12.35
N ASP A 193 -11.58 1.83 13.65
CA ASP A 193 -12.69 2.65 14.15
C ASP A 193 -12.47 4.11 13.75
N VAL A 194 -13.43 4.64 13.01
CA VAL A 194 -13.36 5.97 12.39
C VAL A 194 -13.21 7.09 13.42
N TYR A 195 -13.64 6.87 14.65
CA TYR A 195 -13.60 7.89 15.70
C TYR A 195 -12.20 8.15 16.26
N GLU A 196 -11.28 7.19 16.14
CA GLU A 196 -9.89 7.34 16.59
C GLU A 196 -8.95 7.85 15.52
N TRP A 197 -9.37 7.84 14.25
CA TRP A 197 -8.51 8.19 13.10
C TRP A 197 -8.07 9.65 13.04
N GLY A 198 -8.77 10.55 13.72
CA GLY A 198 -8.36 11.97 13.76
C GLY A 198 -7.08 12.23 14.55
N GLU A 199 -6.67 11.29 15.39
CA GLU A 199 -5.52 11.42 16.30
C GLU A 199 -4.27 10.68 15.79
N HIS A 200 -4.41 9.83 14.78
CA HIS A 200 -3.33 8.98 14.27
C HIS A 200 -3.00 9.27 12.80
N PRO A 201 -1.74 9.05 12.40
CA PRO A 201 -1.37 9.19 10.99
C PRO A 201 -2.13 8.17 10.13
N PRO A 202 -2.52 8.55 8.90
CA PRO A 202 -3.27 7.66 8.03
C PRO A 202 -2.44 6.44 7.63
N ILE A 203 -3.09 5.28 7.56
CA ILE A 203 -2.52 4.07 6.98
C ILE A 203 -2.84 4.08 5.49
N TYR A 204 -1.79 4.13 4.68
CA TYR A 204 -1.90 4.07 3.23
C TYR A 204 -1.88 2.64 2.73
N LEU A 205 -2.76 2.37 1.80
CA LEU A 205 -2.87 1.11 1.09
C LEU A 205 -2.26 1.22 -0.32
N GLN A 206 -1.86 0.08 -0.83
CA GLN A 206 -1.32 -0.07 -2.18
C GLN A 206 -2.04 -1.17 -2.94
N GLU A 207 -1.73 -1.29 -4.22
CA GLU A 207 -2.21 -2.38 -5.07
C GLU A 207 -1.90 -3.74 -4.45
N ARG A 208 -2.84 -4.68 -4.57
CA ARG A 208 -2.77 -6.05 -4.04
C ARG A 208 -2.84 -6.17 -2.51
N ASP A 209 -3.05 -5.08 -1.80
CA ASP A 209 -3.38 -5.18 -0.38
C ASP A 209 -4.75 -5.84 -0.20
N VAL A 210 -4.89 -6.59 0.86
CA VAL A 210 -6.17 -7.18 1.28
C VAL A 210 -6.52 -6.62 2.64
N VAL A 211 -7.67 -5.98 2.72
CA VAL A 211 -8.26 -5.50 3.97
C VAL A 211 -9.42 -6.42 4.32
N PHE A 212 -9.35 -7.07 5.46
CA PHE A 212 -10.42 -7.91 5.98
C PHE A 212 -11.03 -7.28 7.23
N VAL A 213 -12.33 -7.03 7.18
CA VAL A 213 -13.11 -6.55 8.32
C VAL A 213 -13.85 -7.73 8.92
N PRO A 214 -13.45 -8.22 10.11
CA PRO A 214 -14.06 -9.39 10.73
C PRO A 214 -15.37 -9.03 11.45
N ASN A 215 -16.17 -10.05 11.78
CA ASN A 215 -17.31 -9.93 12.69
C ASN A 215 -16.90 -10.18 14.16
N THR A 216 -15.81 -10.89 14.39
CA THR A 216 -15.29 -11.22 15.72
C THR A 216 -13.79 -10.98 15.76
N ALA A 217 -13.21 -10.97 16.97
CA ALA A 217 -11.75 -10.96 17.09
C ALA A 217 -11.15 -12.27 16.54
N ILE A 218 -10.06 -12.16 15.81
CA ILE A 218 -9.30 -13.31 15.29
C ILE A 218 -8.08 -13.47 16.18
N ASP A 219 -7.96 -14.62 16.85
CA ASP A 219 -6.89 -14.85 17.81
C ASP A 219 -5.53 -14.98 17.13
N ASP A 220 -5.46 -15.73 16.02
CA ASP A 220 -4.23 -15.90 15.23
C ASP A 220 -4.42 -15.43 13.78
N VAL A 221 -3.87 -14.25 13.50
CA VAL A 221 -3.96 -13.62 12.18
C VAL A 221 -3.19 -14.41 11.11
N ASN A 222 -2.07 -15.04 11.46
CA ASN A 222 -1.25 -15.77 10.49
C ASN A 222 -1.97 -17.05 10.02
N ILE A 223 -2.56 -17.78 10.97
CA ILE A 223 -3.37 -18.97 10.63
C ILE A 223 -4.57 -18.57 9.80
N PHE A 224 -5.23 -17.48 10.14
CA PHE A 224 -6.37 -16.96 9.37
C PHE A 224 -5.97 -16.60 7.93
N VAL A 225 -4.86 -15.89 7.73
CA VAL A 225 -4.35 -15.53 6.40
C VAL A 225 -4.04 -16.78 5.57
N ASP A 226 -3.40 -17.78 6.16
CA ASP A 226 -3.04 -18.99 5.44
C ASP A 226 -4.26 -19.85 5.07
N GLN A 227 -5.22 -19.98 5.97
CA GLN A 227 -6.36 -20.88 5.77
C GLN A 227 -7.50 -20.24 4.98
N TRP A 228 -7.74 -18.93 5.14
CA TRP A 228 -8.91 -18.27 4.60
C TRP A 228 -8.61 -17.34 3.44
N ILE A 229 -7.66 -16.44 3.60
CA ILE A 229 -7.40 -15.43 2.57
C ILE A 229 -6.81 -16.06 1.31
N ARG A 230 -5.87 -16.99 1.44
CA ARG A 230 -5.28 -17.68 0.28
C ARG A 230 -6.26 -18.56 -0.47
N GLN A 231 -7.27 -19.08 0.21
CA GLN A 231 -8.26 -19.98 -0.40
C GLN A 231 -9.50 -19.26 -0.95
N MET A 232 -9.84 -18.09 -0.40
CA MET A 232 -11.04 -17.35 -0.82
C MET A 232 -10.84 -16.49 -2.07
N LEU A 233 -9.63 -16.06 -2.36
CA LEU A 233 -9.38 -15.19 -3.49
C LEU A 233 -9.27 -16.04 -4.76
N PRO A 234 -10.19 -15.90 -5.74
CA PRO A 234 -10.24 -16.74 -6.93
C PRO A 234 -9.09 -16.47 -7.92
N PHE A 235 -8.23 -15.53 -7.61
CA PHE A 235 -7.08 -15.18 -8.42
C PHE A 235 -5.80 -15.63 -7.74
N PRO A 236 -4.78 -16.08 -8.49
CA PRO A 236 -3.45 -16.28 -7.95
C PRO A 236 -2.83 -14.92 -7.64
N ILE A 237 -3.27 -14.32 -6.53
CA ILE A 237 -2.59 -13.14 -5.97
C ILE A 237 -1.13 -13.50 -5.69
N PHE A 238 -0.86 -14.81 -5.65
CA PHE A 238 0.44 -15.38 -5.38
C PHE A 238 0.83 -16.32 -6.53
N PRO A 239 1.91 -16.06 -7.27
CA PRO A 239 2.46 -17.07 -8.14
C PRO A 239 2.83 -18.27 -7.28
N ILE A 240 2.18 -19.42 -7.52
CA ILE A 240 2.60 -20.70 -7.00
C ILE A 240 3.93 -20.99 -7.70
N SER A 241 5.04 -20.76 -7.02
CA SER A 241 6.31 -21.33 -7.49
C SER A 241 6.17 -22.83 -7.36
N PRO A 242 6.22 -23.63 -8.45
CA PRO A 242 6.29 -25.06 -8.31
C PRO A 242 7.59 -25.36 -7.57
N THR A 243 7.50 -25.84 -6.35
CA THR A 243 8.60 -26.53 -5.70
C THR A 243 8.87 -27.78 -6.53
N THR A 244 9.88 -27.71 -7.39
CA THR A 244 10.46 -28.90 -8.01
C THR A 244 11.07 -29.78 -6.92
N PRO A 245 10.81 -31.09 -6.96
CA PRO A 245 11.35 -32.06 -6.00
C PRO A 245 12.86 -32.19 -6.08
#